data_f3b702d59fa31a3414eb5d530533690c
#
_entry.id   f3b702d59fa31a3414eb5d530533690c
#
_cell.length_a   1.000
_cell.length_b   1.000
_cell.length_c   1.000
_cell.angle_alpha   90.00
_cell.angle_beta   90.00
_cell.angle_gamma   90.00
#
_symmetry.space_group_name_H-M   'P 1'
#
loop_
_entity.id
_entity.type
_entity.pdbx_description
1 polymer ?
#
loop_
_entity_poly.entity_id
_entity_poly.type
_entity_poly.pdbx_seq_one_letter_code
_entity_poly.pdbx_strand_id
1 'polypeptide(L)'
;MSRKIFQRKEYSIYRAGDGFIIHNTNKKFENGHTHVNNFYKAKILVIMAIKREIDDKLSKRDIESLIRLTNDNRYRNKLINKLERSGINGEIDS
;
A
#
# COMPACT_ATOMS: atom_id res chain seq x y z
N MET A 1 -21.55 -1.77 -3.73
CA MET A 1 -21.01 -2.99 -4.34
C MET A 1 -19.68 -2.68 -4.98
N SER A 2 -18.65 -3.50 -4.74
CA SER A 2 -17.32 -3.25 -5.31
C SER A 2 -17.19 -3.88 -6.69
N ARG A 3 -16.42 -3.26 -7.55
CA ARG A 3 -16.22 -3.71 -8.91
C ARG A 3 -14.72 -3.68 -9.23
N LYS A 4 -14.20 -4.83 -9.71
CA LYS A 4 -12.79 -4.90 -10.10
C LYS A 4 -12.59 -4.12 -11.40
N ILE A 5 -11.65 -3.18 -11.37
CA ILE A 5 -11.37 -2.32 -12.51
C ILE A 5 -9.92 -2.42 -12.99
N PHE A 6 -9.07 -3.16 -12.26
CA PHE A 6 -7.68 -3.29 -12.61
C PHE A 6 -7.10 -4.54 -11.97
N GLN A 7 -6.21 -5.21 -12.69
CA GLN A 7 -5.51 -6.39 -12.18
C GLN A 7 -4.10 -6.39 -12.73
N ARG A 8 -3.12 -6.59 -11.85
CA ARG A 8 -1.74 -6.75 -12.26
C ARG A 8 -1.06 -7.70 -11.30
N LYS A 9 -0.59 -8.84 -11.80
CA LYS A 9 -0.03 -9.92 -11.00
C LYS A 9 -1.01 -10.30 -9.89
N GLU A 10 -0.57 -10.36 -8.64
CA GLU A 10 -1.45 -10.73 -7.53
C GLU A 10 -2.29 -9.58 -7.00
N TYR A 11 -2.19 -8.39 -7.58
CA TYR A 11 -2.90 -7.22 -7.07
C TYR A 11 -4.11 -6.86 -7.92
N SER A 12 -5.23 -6.64 -7.25
CA SER A 12 -6.47 -6.18 -7.89
C SER A 12 -6.87 -4.84 -7.30
N ILE A 13 -7.46 -3.99 -8.13
CA ILE A 13 -8.04 -2.73 -7.66
C ILE A 13 -9.54 -2.79 -7.93
N TYR A 14 -10.31 -2.47 -6.89
CA TYR A 14 -11.77 -2.43 -6.95
C TYR A 14 -12.25 -1.01 -6.72
N ARG A 15 -13.28 -0.62 -7.43
CA ARG A 15 -13.99 0.60 -7.12
C ARG A 15 -15.05 0.28 -6.07
N ALA A 16 -15.07 1.03 -4.98
CA ALA A 16 -15.98 0.81 -3.88
C ALA A 16 -16.44 2.16 -3.34
N GLY A 17 -17.71 2.51 -3.62
CA GLY A 17 -18.23 3.81 -3.23
C GLY A 17 -17.43 4.93 -3.88
N ASP A 18 -16.97 5.86 -3.08
CA ASP A 18 -16.21 7.03 -3.55
C ASP A 18 -14.71 6.78 -3.65
N GLY A 19 -14.27 5.59 -3.29
CA GLY A 19 -12.84 5.31 -3.27
C GLY A 19 -12.49 4.02 -3.98
N PHE A 20 -11.31 3.53 -3.67
CA PHE A 20 -10.74 2.34 -4.30
C PHE A 20 -10.16 1.43 -3.24
N ILE A 21 -10.18 0.13 -3.52
CA ILE A 21 -9.59 -0.88 -2.65
C ILE A 21 -8.56 -1.63 -3.45
N ILE A 22 -7.34 -1.74 -2.90
CA ILE A 22 -6.30 -2.59 -3.47
C ILE A 22 -6.29 -3.88 -2.65
N HIS A 23 -6.24 -5.02 -3.32
CA HIS A 23 -6.19 -6.31 -2.66
C HIS A 23 -5.09 -7.17 -3.25
N ASN A 24 -4.25 -7.72 -2.38
CA ASN A 24 -3.28 -8.76 -2.77
C ASN A 24 -4.03 -10.09 -2.71
N THR A 25 -4.29 -10.67 -3.88
CA THR A 25 -5.12 -11.86 -3.98
C THR A 25 -4.49 -13.11 -3.38
N ASN A 26 -3.19 -13.07 -3.04
CA ASN A 26 -2.52 -14.14 -2.32
C ASN A 26 -2.73 -14.07 -0.82
N LYS A 27 -3.46 -13.07 -0.33
CA LYS A 27 -3.79 -12.89 1.08
C LYS A 27 -5.30 -12.85 1.23
N LYS A 28 -5.77 -13.20 2.44
CA LYS A 28 -7.19 -13.01 2.75
C LYS A 28 -7.50 -11.54 2.68
N PHE A 29 -8.71 -11.20 2.25
CA PHE A 29 -9.10 -9.81 2.07
C PHE A 29 -8.88 -8.99 3.35
N GLU A 30 -9.24 -9.52 4.49
CA GLU A 30 -9.13 -8.81 5.77
C GLU A 30 -7.70 -8.39 6.07
N ASN A 31 -6.72 -9.18 5.64
CA ASN A 31 -5.30 -8.96 5.98
C ASN A 31 -4.50 -8.34 4.86
N GLY A 32 -5.04 -8.32 3.64
CA GLY A 32 -4.27 -7.93 2.48
C GLY A 32 -4.94 -6.89 1.61
N HIS A 33 -5.67 -5.96 2.21
CA HIS A 33 -6.28 -4.87 1.42
C HIS A 33 -5.99 -3.52 2.06
N THR A 34 -6.14 -2.49 1.26
CA THR A 34 -6.02 -1.11 1.72
C THR A 34 -6.95 -0.22 0.92
N HIS A 35 -7.39 0.87 1.53
CA HIS A 35 -8.29 1.84 0.91
C HIS A 35 -7.53 3.04 0.42
N VAL A 36 -7.85 3.51 -0.78
CA VAL A 36 -7.19 4.65 -1.41
C VAL A 36 -8.25 5.54 -2.05
N ASN A 37 -8.05 6.85 -2.00
CA ASN A 37 -9.02 7.82 -2.54
C ASN A 37 -8.96 7.98 -4.05
N ASN A 38 -7.87 7.59 -4.66
CA ASN A 38 -7.52 8.00 -6.02
C ASN A 38 -7.02 6.80 -6.80
N PHE A 39 -7.57 6.58 -7.99
CA PHE A 39 -7.19 5.44 -8.81
C PHE A 39 -5.72 5.51 -9.25
N TYR A 40 -5.26 6.70 -9.60
CA TYR A 40 -3.87 6.88 -9.99
C TYR A 40 -2.92 6.48 -8.85
N LYS A 41 -3.21 6.93 -7.63
CA LYS A 41 -2.44 6.55 -6.46
C LYS A 41 -2.50 5.04 -6.24
N ALA A 42 -3.67 4.43 -6.43
CA ALA A 42 -3.80 2.99 -6.28
C ALA A 42 -2.89 2.23 -7.24
N LYS A 43 -2.84 2.67 -8.50
CA LYS A 43 -1.96 2.04 -9.49
C LYS A 43 -0.48 2.20 -9.13
N ILE A 44 -0.10 3.38 -8.64
CA ILE A 44 1.27 3.63 -8.22
C ILE A 44 1.66 2.67 -7.09
N LEU A 45 0.79 2.53 -6.10
CA LEU A 45 1.07 1.63 -4.98
C LEU A 45 1.20 0.17 -5.43
N VAL A 46 0.36 -0.26 -6.37
CA VAL A 46 0.46 -1.61 -6.92
C VAL A 46 1.81 -1.81 -7.60
N ILE A 47 2.22 -0.85 -8.43
CA ILE A 47 3.50 -0.95 -9.13
C ILE A 47 4.66 -0.99 -8.14
N MET A 48 4.62 -0.14 -7.11
CA MET A 48 5.66 -0.13 -6.08
C MET A 48 5.72 -1.45 -5.33
N ALA A 49 4.56 -2.02 -5.01
CA ALA A 49 4.50 -3.30 -4.32
C ALA A 49 5.10 -4.43 -5.18
N ILE A 50 4.78 -4.43 -6.47
CA ILE A 50 5.30 -5.44 -7.41
C ILE A 50 6.82 -5.32 -7.54
N LYS A 51 7.32 -4.10 -7.68
CA LYS A 51 8.75 -3.84 -7.85
C LYS A 51 9.51 -3.80 -6.54
N ARG A 52 8.81 -3.80 -5.42
CA ARG A 52 9.38 -3.67 -4.08
C ARG A 52 10.22 -2.40 -3.94
N GLU A 53 9.65 -1.30 -4.41
CA GLU A 53 10.29 0.01 -4.37
C GLU A 53 9.85 0.80 -3.14
N ILE A 54 10.74 1.67 -2.67
CA ILE A 54 10.44 2.61 -1.59
C ILE A 54 10.90 3.98 -2.06
N ASP A 55 9.95 4.90 -2.19
CA ASP A 55 10.21 6.27 -2.62
C ASP A 55 10.30 7.17 -1.39
N ASP A 56 11.25 8.09 -1.40
CA ASP A 56 11.43 9.04 -0.30
C ASP A 56 10.21 9.93 -0.11
N LYS A 57 9.39 10.08 -1.14
CA LYS A 57 8.22 10.95 -1.11
C LYS A 57 6.97 10.25 -0.60
N LEU A 58 7.06 8.98 -0.25
CA LEU A 58 5.91 8.25 0.26
C LEU A 58 5.42 8.86 1.56
N SER A 59 4.11 9.08 1.65
CA SER A 59 3.50 9.51 2.90
C SER A 59 3.47 8.35 3.88
N LYS A 60 3.27 8.66 5.16
CA LYS A 60 3.12 7.64 6.19
C LYS A 60 1.99 6.67 5.83
N ARG A 61 0.87 7.21 5.34
CA ARG A 61 -0.28 6.40 4.95
C ARG A 61 0.06 5.46 3.80
N ASP A 62 0.83 5.92 2.82
CA ASP A 62 1.25 5.10 1.69
C ASP A 62 2.14 3.94 2.16
N ILE A 63 3.05 4.22 3.08
CA ILE A 63 3.92 3.18 3.63
C ILE A 63 3.10 2.12 4.37
N GLU A 64 2.14 2.56 5.18
CA GLU A 64 1.26 1.64 5.88
C GLU A 64 0.46 0.78 4.92
N SER A 65 -0.01 1.37 3.82
CA SER A 65 -0.73 0.63 2.79
C SER A 65 0.13 -0.46 2.17
N LEU A 66 1.38 -0.13 1.84
CA LEU A 66 2.31 -1.11 1.25
C LEU A 66 2.63 -2.24 2.24
N ILE A 67 2.75 -1.92 3.52
CA ILE A 67 2.98 -2.93 4.56
C ILE A 67 1.81 -3.93 4.59
N ARG A 68 0.59 -3.44 4.46
CA ARG A 68 -0.60 -4.30 4.44
C ARG A 68 -0.66 -5.18 3.19
N LEU A 69 -0.22 -4.64 2.07
CA LEU A 69 -0.35 -5.31 0.79
C LEU A 69 0.69 -6.40 0.56
N THR A 70 1.93 -6.17 0.98
CA THR A 70 3.01 -7.09 0.64
C THR A 70 3.01 -8.34 1.51
N ASN A 71 3.39 -9.48 0.91
CA ASN A 71 3.73 -10.68 1.66
C ASN A 71 5.22 -10.98 1.59
N ASP A 72 6.03 -10.02 1.12
CA ASP A 72 7.48 -10.13 1.13
C ASP A 72 8.00 -9.54 2.45
N ASN A 73 8.54 -10.39 3.31
CA ASN A 73 8.98 -9.96 4.65
C ASN A 73 10.15 -8.99 4.60
N ARG A 74 11.05 -9.15 3.63
CA ARG A 74 12.20 -8.25 3.51
C ARG A 74 11.73 -6.85 3.13
N TYR A 75 10.83 -6.76 2.17
CA TYR A 75 10.27 -5.49 1.75
C TYR A 75 9.48 -4.85 2.91
N ARG A 76 8.67 -5.66 3.59
CA ARG A 76 7.89 -5.17 4.74
C ARG A 76 8.80 -4.58 5.81
N ASN A 77 9.91 -5.25 6.13
CA ASN A 77 10.83 -4.76 7.15
C ASN A 77 11.45 -3.42 6.76
N LYS A 78 11.77 -3.24 5.49
CA LYS A 78 12.29 -1.96 5.00
C LYS A 78 11.25 -0.86 5.13
N LEU A 79 10.00 -1.17 4.84
CA LEU A 79 8.89 -0.22 4.97
C LEU A 79 8.67 0.15 6.44
N ILE A 80 8.72 -0.84 7.32
CA ILE A 80 8.55 -0.61 8.76
C ILE A 80 9.68 0.29 9.28
N ASN A 81 10.91 0.03 8.87
CA ASN A 81 12.05 0.84 9.28
C ASN A 81 11.89 2.29 8.83
N LYS A 82 11.41 2.48 7.59
CA LYS A 82 11.17 3.84 7.09
C LYS A 82 10.07 4.53 7.89
N LEU A 83 9.02 3.80 8.22
CA LEU A 83 7.91 4.34 8.99
C LEU A 83 8.36 4.75 10.40
N GLU A 84 9.14 3.91 11.04
CA GLU A 84 9.67 4.20 12.38
C GLU A 84 10.56 5.42 12.39
N ARG A 85 11.43 5.55 11.39
CA ARG A 85 12.31 6.71 11.27
C ARG A 85 11.52 7.99 11.05
N SER A 86 10.47 7.92 10.23
CA SER A 86 9.61 9.07 10.00
C SER A 86 8.90 9.49 11.29
N GLY A 87 8.45 8.52 12.07
CA GLY A 87 7.80 8.79 13.35
C GLY A 87 8.77 9.42 14.34
N ILE A 88 9.99 8.90 14.42
CA ILE A 88 11.01 9.46 15.32
C ILE A 88 11.34 10.88 14.92
N ASN A 89 11.54 11.12 13.63
CA ASN A 89 11.83 12.45 13.13
C ASN A 89 10.71 13.43 13.45
N GLY A 90 9.47 12.98 13.32
CA GLY A 90 8.32 13.80 13.68
C GLY A 90 8.29 14.17 15.14
N GLU A 91 8.67 13.25 16.01
CA GLU A 91 8.72 13.51 17.44
C GLU A 91 9.81 14.51 17.79
N ILE A 92 10.96 14.40 17.14
CA ILE A 92 12.08 15.31 17.38
C ILE A 92 11.72 16.74 16.92
N ASP A 93 11.03 16.81 15.80
CA ASP A 93 10.67 18.11 15.22
C ASP A 93 9.54 18.80 15.96
N SER A 94 8.78 18.07 16.71
CA SER A 94 7.67 18.62 17.49
C SER A 94 8.13 19.00 18.91
#